data_7c0c49e3d995362a9794ec9d0a88e9ad
#
_entry.id   7c0c49e3d995362a9794ec9d0a88e9ad
#
_cell.length_a   1.000
_cell.length_b   1.000
_cell.length_c   1.000
_cell.angle_alpha   90.00
_cell.angle_beta   90.00
_cell.angle_gamma   90.00
#
_symmetry.space_group_name_H-M   'P 1'
#
loop_
_entity.id
_entity.type
_entity.pdbx_description
1 polymer ?
#
loop_
_entity_poly.entity_id
_entity_poly.type
_entity_poly.pdbx_seq_one_letter_code
_entity_poly.pdbx_strand_id
1 'polypeptide(L)'
;MSDTSAGTKPSFRGEATVELVKHSAGDSDVLWAARVSIAGEQSLEEITKDPERSKGLINYLMRDRHGSPFEHNSMTFFITAPIFVFREFMRHRVGWCLAGDTGITLESESGAPRVRTIAELYRLWHLEAEDRLPHSAGGVTWHSGAGQWTARVHTGDQEHYLGLFANREAADSAVAEFRELHPGARLRNLESVRSGHVRCYDEDTLTAGRARITDVIASGVKPLIKIVTESGRELRSTGDHAVLTSEGWRKAGELTVGDAVMTDAPTAPTSQDTVPPSLSRGLGVWTAMRRERLIRENDSCHLCGAGFPRSELALDHVIPVAEDPTRALDESNLAPVCEECQTRRSTEARTRARHTGAQAVALPDPVVSITDDGEETTYDLSVEGPWHNFLGNGIVVHNSYNEESGRYRESQPVFYIPGEDRKLVQQGRPGKYEFVAGTEAQQQITERAMQDSYLRAYEAYQEMLEAGVAREVARAVLPVGLFSSMYATCNARSLMHFLGLRTQHEQAKVPSFPQREIEMVGERMEEHWAKLMPLTHAAFNANGRVAP
;
A
#
# COMPACT_ATOMS: atom_id res chain seq x y z
N MET A 1 -17.09 -25.95 23.98
CA MET A 1 -16.12 -26.92 23.46
C MET A 1 -16.90 -27.90 22.60
N SER A 2 -17.06 -27.64 21.35
CA SER A 2 -17.64 -28.54 20.35
C SER A 2 -16.51 -29.04 19.47
N ASP A 3 -16.27 -30.31 19.60
CA ASP A 3 -15.32 -31.12 18.84
C ASP A 3 -15.71 -31.10 17.35
N THR A 4 -14.91 -30.43 16.52
CA THR A 4 -15.02 -30.43 15.05
C THR A 4 -13.65 -30.68 14.40
N SER A 5 -12.98 -31.75 14.84
CA SER A 5 -11.82 -32.30 14.16
C SER A 5 -12.19 -33.47 13.24
N ALA A 6 -13.17 -33.26 12.34
CA ALA A 6 -13.31 -34.13 11.17
C ALA A 6 -12.49 -33.43 10.05
N GLY A 7 -11.25 -33.86 9.82
CA GLY A 7 -10.38 -33.33 8.79
C GLY A 7 -11.12 -33.25 7.46
N THR A 8 -11.22 -32.04 6.89
CA THR A 8 -11.85 -31.81 5.60
C THR A 8 -11.08 -32.61 4.54
N LYS A 9 -11.77 -33.51 3.82
CA LYS A 9 -11.12 -34.32 2.79
C LYS A 9 -10.61 -33.42 1.64
N PRO A 10 -9.41 -33.65 1.12
CA PRO A 10 -8.91 -32.98 -0.07
C PRO A 10 -9.88 -33.11 -1.23
N SER A 11 -10.10 -31.98 -1.92
CA SER A 11 -10.94 -31.89 -3.12
C SER A 11 -10.19 -31.22 -4.26
N PHE A 12 -10.62 -31.50 -5.48
CA PHE A 12 -9.94 -31.08 -6.69
C PHE A 12 -10.90 -30.37 -7.64
N ARG A 13 -10.47 -29.25 -8.24
CA ARG A 13 -11.26 -28.54 -9.24
C ARG A 13 -10.35 -27.76 -10.22
N GLY A 14 -10.84 -27.52 -11.43
CA GLY A 14 -10.13 -26.76 -12.47
C GLY A 14 -10.56 -25.31 -12.59
N GLU A 15 -11.65 -24.91 -11.94
CA GLU A 15 -12.26 -23.61 -12.17
C GLU A 15 -12.04 -22.63 -11.01
N ALA A 16 -11.69 -21.39 -11.35
CA ALA A 16 -11.75 -20.24 -10.45
C ALA A 16 -13.19 -19.72 -10.32
N THR A 17 -13.51 -19.05 -9.24
CA THR A 17 -14.80 -18.36 -9.06
C THR A 17 -14.58 -16.88 -8.80
N VAL A 18 -15.50 -16.04 -9.31
CA VAL A 18 -15.50 -14.58 -9.09
C VAL A 18 -16.92 -14.17 -8.74
N GLU A 19 -17.04 -13.43 -7.65
CA GLU A 19 -18.29 -12.84 -7.18
C GLU A 19 -18.13 -11.32 -7.09
N LEU A 20 -19.07 -10.55 -7.60
CA LEU A 20 -19.13 -9.11 -7.41
C LEU A 20 -19.83 -8.83 -6.08
N VAL A 21 -19.06 -8.48 -5.05
CA VAL A 21 -19.60 -8.32 -3.68
C VAL A 21 -20.02 -6.90 -3.36
N LYS A 22 -19.42 -5.91 -4.03
CA LYS A 22 -19.77 -4.50 -3.85
C LYS A 22 -19.47 -3.73 -5.13
N HIS A 23 -20.30 -2.75 -5.45
CA HIS A 23 -20.01 -1.82 -6.54
C HIS A 23 -20.65 -0.44 -6.30
N SER A 24 -19.98 0.57 -6.87
CA SER A 24 -20.49 1.90 -7.17
C SER A 24 -20.04 2.18 -8.60
N ALA A 25 -20.67 1.51 -9.59
CA ALA A 25 -20.24 1.54 -10.98
C ALA A 25 -21.45 1.48 -11.92
N GLY A 26 -21.51 2.44 -12.85
CA GLY A 26 -22.49 2.56 -13.90
C GLY A 26 -21.97 3.46 -15.03
N ASP A 27 -22.56 3.35 -16.23
CA ASP A 27 -22.21 4.26 -17.34
C ASP A 27 -22.51 5.73 -17.00
N SER A 28 -23.45 6.00 -16.09
CA SER A 28 -23.77 7.32 -15.58
C SER A 28 -22.59 8.00 -14.89
N ASP A 29 -21.72 7.24 -14.22
CA ASP A 29 -20.56 7.79 -13.50
C ASP A 29 -19.54 8.36 -14.49
N VAL A 30 -19.33 7.66 -15.60
CA VAL A 30 -18.46 8.13 -16.69
C VAL A 30 -19.03 9.40 -17.33
N LEU A 31 -20.35 9.43 -17.57
CA LEU A 31 -21.02 10.56 -18.19
C LEU A 31 -21.00 11.79 -17.27
N TRP A 32 -21.25 11.58 -15.98
CA TRP A 32 -21.22 12.64 -14.97
C TRP A 32 -19.81 13.22 -14.86
N ALA A 33 -18.80 12.40 -14.69
CA ALA A 33 -17.41 12.82 -14.59
C ALA A 33 -16.93 13.58 -15.84
N ALA A 34 -17.34 13.14 -17.04
CA ALA A 34 -16.97 13.81 -18.29
C ALA A 34 -17.62 15.18 -18.48
N ARG A 35 -18.83 15.39 -17.93
CA ARG A 35 -19.60 16.62 -18.15
C ARG A 35 -19.37 17.70 -17.10
N VAL A 36 -18.87 17.36 -15.92
CA VAL A 36 -18.68 18.32 -14.82
C VAL A 36 -17.81 19.52 -15.23
N SER A 37 -16.80 19.29 -16.05
CA SER A 37 -15.90 20.34 -16.54
C SER A 37 -16.53 21.34 -17.53
N ILE A 38 -17.66 20.97 -18.15
CA ILE A 38 -18.31 21.80 -19.18
C ILE A 38 -19.63 22.41 -18.68
N ALA A 39 -20.39 21.65 -17.94
CA ALA A 39 -21.79 22.00 -17.58
C ALA A 39 -22.01 22.25 -16.08
N GLY A 40 -20.97 22.01 -15.25
CA GLY A 40 -21.13 22.08 -13.81
C GLY A 40 -22.02 20.97 -13.25
N GLU A 41 -22.75 21.25 -12.17
CA GLU A 41 -23.64 20.29 -11.53
C GLU A 41 -24.87 20.00 -12.43
N GLN A 42 -25.09 18.73 -12.74
CA GLN A 42 -26.23 18.25 -13.52
C GLN A 42 -26.90 17.07 -12.82
N SER A 43 -28.23 16.96 -12.92
CA SER A 43 -28.93 15.78 -12.43
C SER A 43 -28.63 14.53 -13.28
N LEU A 44 -28.68 13.34 -12.66
CA LEU A 44 -28.53 12.07 -13.38
C LEU A 44 -29.58 11.90 -14.49
N GLU A 45 -30.80 12.39 -14.29
CA GLU A 45 -31.87 12.36 -15.30
C GLU A 45 -31.50 13.16 -16.55
N GLU A 46 -30.90 14.34 -16.39
CA GLU A 46 -30.47 15.17 -17.52
C GLU A 46 -29.29 14.53 -18.27
N ILE A 47 -28.38 13.88 -17.54
CA ILE A 47 -27.18 13.21 -18.10
C ILE A 47 -27.59 12.00 -18.94
N THR A 48 -28.59 11.23 -18.53
CA THR A 48 -28.99 9.96 -19.16
C THR A 48 -30.17 10.14 -20.14
N LYS A 49 -30.72 11.35 -20.29
CA LYS A 49 -31.95 11.65 -21.08
C LYS A 49 -31.84 11.27 -22.56
N ASP A 50 -30.62 11.31 -23.13
CA ASP A 50 -30.34 10.96 -24.52
C ASP A 50 -29.36 9.79 -24.59
N PRO A 51 -29.83 8.53 -24.77
CA PRO A 51 -29.00 7.36 -24.83
C PRO A 51 -27.97 7.36 -25.97
N GLU A 52 -28.31 7.87 -27.14
CA GLU A 52 -27.41 7.91 -28.29
C GLU A 52 -26.26 8.91 -28.07
N ARG A 53 -26.59 10.07 -27.49
CA ARG A 53 -25.59 11.07 -27.13
C ARG A 53 -24.66 10.53 -26.02
N SER A 54 -25.19 9.80 -25.05
CA SER A 54 -24.43 9.18 -23.96
C SER A 54 -23.46 8.13 -24.51
N LYS A 55 -23.93 7.24 -25.39
CA LYS A 55 -23.11 6.26 -26.11
C LYS A 55 -22.02 6.94 -26.95
N GLY A 56 -22.38 8.00 -27.67
CA GLY A 56 -21.44 8.78 -28.48
C GLY A 56 -20.32 9.41 -27.63
N LEU A 57 -20.66 9.99 -26.48
CA LEU A 57 -19.69 10.59 -25.56
C LEU A 57 -18.74 9.53 -24.98
N ILE A 58 -19.25 8.43 -24.46
CA ILE A 58 -18.41 7.35 -23.90
C ILE A 58 -17.46 6.80 -24.97
N ASN A 59 -17.96 6.57 -26.20
CA ASN A 59 -17.12 6.10 -27.29
C ASN A 59 -16.05 7.12 -27.70
N TYR A 60 -16.37 8.42 -27.70
CA TYR A 60 -15.41 9.51 -27.94
C TYR A 60 -14.29 9.49 -26.89
N LEU A 61 -14.63 9.44 -25.60
CA LEU A 61 -13.68 9.40 -24.49
C LEU A 61 -12.75 8.18 -24.59
N MET A 62 -13.29 7.02 -24.96
CA MET A 62 -12.54 5.79 -25.15
C MET A 62 -11.55 5.89 -26.33
N ARG A 63 -12.04 6.35 -27.49
CA ARG A 63 -11.26 6.50 -28.72
C ARG A 63 -10.09 7.46 -28.53
N ASP A 64 -10.36 8.63 -27.89
CA ASP A 64 -9.40 9.73 -27.78
C ASP A 64 -8.57 9.65 -26.48
N ARG A 65 -8.66 8.53 -25.73
CA ARG A 65 -7.85 8.22 -24.55
C ARG A 65 -8.04 9.15 -23.36
N HIS A 66 -9.26 9.68 -23.20
CA HIS A 66 -9.63 10.42 -21.99
C HIS A 66 -9.97 9.47 -20.85
N GLY A 67 -8.94 9.02 -20.08
CA GLY A 67 -9.06 7.94 -19.09
C GLY A 67 -9.75 8.34 -17.80
N SER A 68 -9.59 9.60 -17.32
CA SER A 68 -10.08 10.03 -16.01
C SER A 68 -11.58 9.79 -15.76
N PRO A 69 -12.53 9.99 -16.72
CA PRO A 69 -13.92 9.71 -16.45
C PRO A 69 -14.22 8.25 -16.09
N PHE A 70 -13.40 7.30 -16.56
CA PHE A 70 -13.55 5.88 -16.26
C PHE A 70 -12.97 5.47 -14.89
N GLU A 71 -12.41 6.40 -14.14
CA GLU A 71 -11.86 6.18 -12.80
C GLU A 71 -12.88 6.49 -11.69
N HIS A 72 -13.97 7.23 -11.98
CA HIS A 72 -14.99 7.65 -11.02
C HIS A 72 -16.05 6.56 -10.75
N ASN A 73 -15.60 5.35 -10.49
CA ASN A 73 -16.43 4.19 -10.15
C ASN A 73 -15.62 3.12 -9.41
N SER A 74 -16.29 2.15 -8.84
CA SER A 74 -15.63 1.11 -8.05
C SER A 74 -16.38 -0.21 -8.14
N MET A 75 -15.62 -1.29 -8.25
CA MET A 75 -16.10 -2.67 -8.20
C MET A 75 -15.18 -3.49 -7.31
N THR A 76 -15.74 -4.23 -6.36
CA THR A 76 -15.01 -5.16 -5.49
C THR A 76 -15.42 -6.58 -5.82
N PHE A 77 -14.47 -7.39 -6.22
CA PHE A 77 -14.65 -8.79 -6.54
C PHE A 77 -14.06 -9.67 -5.44
N PHE A 78 -14.81 -10.70 -5.06
CA PHE A 78 -14.29 -11.80 -4.27
C PHE A 78 -13.88 -12.92 -5.23
N ILE A 79 -12.59 -13.22 -5.28
CA ILE A 79 -11.98 -14.14 -6.23
C ILE A 79 -11.46 -15.34 -5.46
N THR A 80 -11.88 -16.55 -5.86
CA THR A 80 -11.28 -17.79 -5.36
C THR A 80 -10.58 -18.50 -6.51
N ALA A 81 -9.26 -18.62 -6.42
CA ALA A 81 -8.40 -19.18 -7.46
C ALA A 81 -7.16 -19.86 -6.85
N PRO A 82 -6.42 -20.69 -7.60
CA PRO A 82 -5.14 -21.20 -7.15
C PRO A 82 -4.12 -20.08 -6.87
N ILE A 83 -3.25 -20.27 -5.89
CA ILE A 83 -2.22 -19.29 -5.48
C ILE A 83 -1.34 -18.84 -6.67
N PHE A 84 -1.04 -19.72 -7.62
CA PHE A 84 -0.26 -19.31 -8.80
C PHE A 84 -0.98 -18.27 -9.67
N VAL A 85 -2.32 -18.27 -9.71
CA VAL A 85 -3.13 -17.25 -10.40
C VAL A 85 -3.00 -15.90 -9.68
N PHE A 86 -3.06 -15.90 -8.35
CA PHE A 86 -2.91 -14.67 -7.57
C PHE A 86 -1.52 -14.04 -7.74
N ARG A 87 -0.47 -14.84 -7.83
CA ARG A 87 0.89 -14.33 -8.13
C ARG A 87 0.96 -13.59 -9.46
N GLU A 88 0.18 -14.02 -10.45
CA GLU A 88 0.08 -13.33 -11.73
C GLU A 88 -0.86 -12.12 -11.64
N PHE A 89 -1.97 -12.24 -10.91
CA PHE A 89 -2.91 -11.15 -10.67
C PHE A 89 -2.25 -9.98 -9.97
N MET A 90 -1.45 -10.22 -8.94
CA MET A 90 -0.73 -9.20 -8.16
C MET A 90 0.33 -8.44 -8.98
N ARG A 91 0.68 -8.89 -10.17
CA ARG A 91 1.53 -8.13 -11.11
C ARG A 91 0.76 -7.06 -11.88
N HIS A 92 -0.56 -7.07 -11.80
CA HIS A 92 -1.41 -6.04 -12.39
C HIS A 92 -1.76 -4.98 -11.36
N ARG A 93 -1.15 -3.78 -11.46
CA ARG A 93 -1.10 -2.77 -10.39
C ARG A 93 -1.48 -1.38 -10.88
N VAL A 94 -2.44 -1.31 -11.79
CA VAL A 94 -2.97 -0.04 -12.28
C VAL A 94 -4.06 0.42 -11.33
N GLY A 95 -3.87 1.59 -10.68
CA GLY A 95 -4.91 2.24 -9.89
C GLY A 95 -4.55 2.61 -8.44
N TRP A 96 -3.50 2.05 -7.84
CA TRP A 96 -3.18 2.23 -6.41
C TRP A 96 -1.77 2.76 -6.24
N CYS A 97 -1.58 4.09 -6.14
CA CYS A 97 -0.25 4.63 -6.22
C CYS A 97 -0.04 5.86 -5.33
N LEU A 98 1.19 5.98 -4.86
CA LEU A 98 1.71 7.09 -4.06
C LEU A 98 2.71 7.89 -4.88
N ALA A 99 2.82 9.20 -4.60
CA ALA A 99 3.88 10.05 -5.16
C ALA A 99 5.26 9.58 -4.70
N GLY A 100 6.28 9.81 -5.53
CA GLY A 100 7.63 9.30 -5.28
C GLY A 100 8.30 9.83 -4.01
N ASP A 101 7.91 10.99 -3.53
CA ASP A 101 8.38 11.64 -2.30
C ASP A 101 7.66 11.17 -1.02
N THR A 102 6.64 10.30 -1.14
CA THR A 102 5.93 9.77 0.02
C THR A 102 6.87 9.00 0.94
N GLY A 103 6.99 9.45 2.17
CA GLY A 103 7.82 8.84 3.22
C GLY A 103 7.16 7.57 3.78
N ILE A 104 7.83 6.43 3.64
CA ILE A 104 7.40 5.14 4.19
C ILE A 104 8.10 4.89 5.51
N THR A 105 7.34 4.61 6.57
CA THR A 105 7.87 4.33 7.89
C THR A 105 8.34 2.88 7.99
N LEU A 106 9.66 2.70 8.07
CA LEU A 106 10.32 1.40 8.24
C LEU A 106 10.54 1.11 9.73
N GLU A 107 10.25 -0.12 10.14
CA GLU A 107 10.56 -0.63 11.48
C GLU A 107 11.89 -1.36 11.49
N SER A 108 12.73 -1.09 12.48
CA SER A 108 13.97 -1.83 12.72
C SER A 108 13.82 -2.78 13.91
N GLU A 109 14.67 -3.82 13.97
CA GLU A 109 14.72 -4.71 15.14
C GLU A 109 15.08 -3.98 16.45
N SER A 110 15.79 -2.86 16.34
CA SER A 110 16.14 -1.99 17.47
C SER A 110 15.02 -1.06 17.92
N GLY A 111 13.86 -1.09 17.26
CA GLY A 111 12.65 -0.34 17.64
C GLY A 111 12.63 1.14 17.27
N ALA A 112 13.68 1.69 16.64
CA ALA A 112 13.66 3.07 16.16
C ALA A 112 13.12 3.12 14.71
N PRO A 113 11.98 3.76 14.45
CA PRO A 113 11.44 3.89 13.11
C PRO A 113 12.36 4.75 12.23
N ARG A 114 12.42 4.41 10.94
CA ARG A 114 13.14 5.19 9.92
C ARG A 114 12.19 5.49 8.79
N VAL A 115 12.29 6.68 8.22
CA VAL A 115 11.48 7.07 7.06
C VAL A 115 12.38 7.12 5.82
N ARG A 116 11.90 6.51 4.72
CA ARG A 116 12.48 6.60 3.38
C ARG A 116 11.40 6.90 2.37
N THR A 117 11.70 7.66 1.33
CA THR A 117 10.73 7.87 0.26
C THR A 117 10.48 6.58 -0.54
N ILE A 118 9.26 6.40 -1.04
CA ILE A 118 8.93 5.21 -1.82
C ILE A 118 9.77 5.11 -3.11
N ALA A 119 10.12 6.23 -3.74
CA ALA A 119 11.03 6.26 -4.89
C ALA A 119 12.46 5.82 -4.52
N GLU A 120 12.94 6.16 -3.30
CA GLU A 120 14.22 5.66 -2.79
C GLU A 120 14.16 4.15 -2.53
N LEU A 121 13.07 3.66 -1.92
CA LEU A 121 12.84 2.24 -1.71
C LEU A 121 12.79 1.48 -3.03
N TYR A 122 12.12 2.02 -4.05
CA TYR A 122 12.07 1.43 -5.39
C TYR A 122 13.48 1.29 -6.00
N ARG A 123 14.29 2.33 -5.96
CA ARG A 123 15.67 2.27 -6.47
C ARG A 123 16.51 1.23 -5.73
N LEU A 124 16.42 1.17 -4.41
CA LEU A 124 17.15 0.20 -3.59
C LEU A 124 16.66 -1.24 -3.81
N TRP A 125 15.37 -1.43 -4.12
CA TRP A 125 14.78 -2.74 -4.38
C TRP A 125 15.21 -3.34 -5.71
N HIS A 126 15.33 -2.52 -6.75
CA HIS A 126 15.61 -2.94 -8.13
C HIS A 126 17.08 -2.81 -8.55
N LEU A 127 17.97 -2.40 -7.64
CA LEU A 127 19.41 -2.39 -7.95
C LEU A 127 19.91 -3.80 -8.28
N GLU A 128 20.36 -3.98 -9.52
CA GLU A 128 21.09 -5.17 -9.96
C GLU A 128 22.42 -5.29 -9.21
N ALA A 129 22.97 -6.51 -9.12
CA ALA A 129 24.22 -6.75 -8.40
C ALA A 129 25.41 -5.99 -9.02
N GLU A 130 25.33 -5.69 -10.32
CA GLU A 130 26.37 -4.99 -11.10
C GLU A 130 26.22 -3.46 -11.01
N ASP A 131 25.02 -2.92 -10.80
CA ASP A 131 24.76 -1.51 -10.56
C ASP A 131 25.05 -1.05 -9.13
N ARG A 132 25.55 -1.97 -8.30
CA ARG A 132 25.90 -1.73 -6.90
C ARG A 132 27.19 -0.91 -6.75
N LEU A 133 27.46 -0.04 -7.71
CA LEU A 133 28.54 0.94 -7.63
C LEU A 133 28.26 2.02 -6.57
N PRO A 134 29.29 2.54 -5.93
CA PRO A 134 29.33 3.06 -4.57
C PRO A 134 28.70 4.44 -4.35
N HIS A 135 27.68 4.87 -5.06
CA HIS A 135 27.37 6.30 -5.16
C HIS A 135 26.39 6.88 -4.13
N SER A 136 25.79 6.14 -3.22
CA SER A 136 24.83 6.89 -2.39
C SER A 136 24.43 6.30 -1.05
N ALA A 137 24.75 5.10 -0.72
CA ALA A 137 24.19 4.53 0.50
C ALA A 137 25.10 4.72 1.71
N GLY A 138 24.86 5.78 2.46
CA GLY A 138 25.22 5.84 3.87
C GLY A 138 26.62 6.28 4.26
N GLY A 139 27.47 6.72 3.32
CA GLY A 139 28.79 7.21 3.65
C GLY A 139 28.89 8.71 3.93
N VAL A 140 27.97 9.53 3.42
CA VAL A 140 28.04 10.99 3.47
C VAL A 140 26.76 11.58 4.04
N THR A 141 26.88 12.35 5.14
CA THR A 141 25.77 13.05 5.80
C THR A 141 26.13 14.49 6.11
N TRP A 142 25.15 15.39 6.08
CA TRP A 142 25.34 16.76 6.48
C TRP A 142 25.42 16.88 8.00
N HIS A 143 26.50 17.49 8.51
CA HIS A 143 26.69 17.76 9.93
C HIS A 143 26.29 19.20 10.23
N SER A 144 25.07 19.41 10.70
CA SER A 144 24.50 20.74 10.92
C SER A 144 25.28 21.60 11.92
N GLY A 145 25.88 21.00 12.94
CA GLY A 145 26.67 21.69 13.96
C GLY A 145 28.04 22.19 13.47
N ALA A 146 28.60 21.55 12.44
CA ALA A 146 29.88 21.95 11.87
C ALA A 146 29.71 22.71 10.53
N GLY A 147 28.51 22.73 9.93
CA GLY A 147 28.29 23.30 8.61
C GLY A 147 29.07 22.59 7.50
N GLN A 148 29.32 21.31 7.64
CA GLN A 148 30.18 20.51 6.74
C GLN A 148 29.59 19.13 6.49
N TRP A 149 30.07 18.43 5.45
CA TRP A 149 29.70 17.07 5.13
C TRP A 149 30.58 16.08 5.90
N THR A 150 29.97 15.09 6.53
CA THR A 150 30.68 13.99 7.22
C THR A 150 30.69 12.76 6.32
N ALA A 151 31.85 12.16 6.16
CA ALA A 151 32.01 10.88 5.47
C ALA A 151 32.36 9.76 6.46
N ARG A 152 31.64 8.63 6.39
CA ARG A 152 31.86 7.44 7.20
C ARG A 152 31.65 6.17 6.36
N VAL A 153 32.45 5.13 6.60
CA VAL A 153 32.35 3.84 5.91
C VAL A 153 32.41 2.71 6.94
N HIS A 154 31.67 1.65 6.73
CA HIS A 154 31.74 0.45 7.58
C HIS A 154 32.51 -0.68 6.88
N THR A 155 33.42 -1.32 7.62
CA THR A 155 34.06 -2.58 7.23
C THR A 155 33.67 -3.65 8.26
N GLY A 156 32.75 -4.54 7.90
CA GLY A 156 32.17 -5.47 8.87
C GLY A 156 31.43 -4.72 9.97
N ASP A 157 31.83 -4.92 11.21
CA ASP A 157 31.23 -4.25 12.38
C ASP A 157 31.96 -2.97 12.80
N GLN A 158 33.03 -2.58 12.11
CA GLN A 158 33.82 -1.40 12.42
C GLN A 158 33.42 -0.21 11.56
N GLU A 159 33.12 0.94 12.22
CA GLU A 159 32.89 2.22 11.57
C GLU A 159 34.20 2.98 11.40
N HIS A 160 34.45 3.45 10.19
CA HIS A 160 35.60 4.30 9.86
C HIS A 160 35.10 5.71 9.59
N TYR A 161 35.56 6.67 10.38
CA TYR A 161 35.29 8.09 10.20
C TYR A 161 36.35 8.69 9.25
N LEU A 162 35.92 9.20 8.09
CA LEU A 162 36.85 9.70 7.05
C LEU A 162 37.07 11.22 7.15
N GLY A 163 36.24 11.94 7.92
CA GLY A 163 36.43 13.37 8.17
C GLY A 163 35.20 14.24 7.89
N LEU A 164 35.43 15.56 7.98
CA LEU A 164 34.51 16.62 7.62
C LEU A 164 34.98 17.30 6.32
N PHE A 165 34.06 17.54 5.40
CA PHE A 165 34.34 18.07 4.06
C PHE A 165 33.50 19.32 3.77
N ALA A 166 34.10 20.31 3.10
CA ALA A 166 33.43 21.56 2.79
C ALA A 166 32.27 21.41 1.80
N ASN A 167 32.33 20.40 0.95
CA ASN A 167 31.25 20.07 0.01
C ASN A 167 31.03 18.55 -0.07
N ARG A 168 29.87 18.16 -0.60
CA ARG A 168 29.44 16.77 -0.70
C ARG A 168 30.34 15.95 -1.62
N GLU A 169 30.80 16.55 -2.72
CA GLU A 169 31.60 15.91 -3.75
C GLU A 169 32.96 15.43 -3.20
N ALA A 170 33.59 16.24 -2.33
CA ALA A 170 34.82 15.87 -1.65
C ALA A 170 34.60 14.73 -0.63
N ALA A 171 33.47 14.73 0.06
CA ALA A 171 33.09 13.66 0.97
C ALA A 171 32.80 12.34 0.23
N ASP A 172 32.09 12.39 -0.90
CA ASP A 172 31.83 11.22 -1.74
C ASP A 172 33.13 10.66 -2.35
N SER A 173 34.07 11.53 -2.75
CA SER A 173 35.40 11.14 -3.25
C SER A 173 36.23 10.41 -2.19
N ALA A 174 36.23 10.89 -0.94
CA ALA A 174 36.93 10.24 0.17
C ALA A 174 36.35 8.85 0.49
N VAL A 175 35.03 8.69 0.35
CA VAL A 175 34.36 7.40 0.49
C VAL A 175 34.77 6.44 -0.64
N ALA A 176 34.84 6.92 -1.88
CA ALA A 176 35.25 6.15 -3.03
C ALA A 176 36.72 5.67 -2.89
N GLU A 177 37.63 6.58 -2.54
CA GLU A 177 39.04 6.27 -2.32
C GLU A 177 39.25 5.23 -1.20
N PHE A 178 38.54 5.39 -0.07
CA PHE A 178 38.60 4.41 1.02
C PHE A 178 38.16 3.01 0.56
N ARG A 179 37.14 2.91 -0.29
CA ARG A 179 36.63 1.65 -0.81
C ARG A 179 37.57 0.98 -1.81
N GLU A 180 38.26 1.75 -2.64
CA GLU A 180 39.29 1.22 -3.53
C GLU A 180 40.42 0.56 -2.74
N LEU A 181 40.81 1.18 -1.63
CA LEU A 181 41.85 0.65 -0.72
C LEU A 181 41.36 -0.53 0.12
N HIS A 182 40.05 -0.69 0.31
CA HIS A 182 39.43 -1.71 1.16
C HIS A 182 38.31 -2.47 0.42
N PRO A 183 38.62 -3.33 -0.55
CA PRO A 183 37.64 -4.02 -1.40
C PRO A 183 36.66 -4.95 -0.65
N GLY A 184 36.94 -5.22 0.65
CA GLY A 184 36.03 -5.96 1.54
C GLY A 184 35.00 -5.09 2.30
N ALA A 185 34.98 -3.77 2.10
CA ALA A 185 34.02 -2.88 2.73
C ALA A 185 32.60 -3.12 2.18
N ARG A 186 31.74 -3.79 2.95
CA ARG A 186 30.36 -4.15 2.55
C ARG A 186 29.39 -3.00 2.78
N LEU A 187 28.50 -2.81 1.82
CA LEU A 187 27.29 -1.98 1.98
C LEU A 187 26.28 -2.73 2.88
N ARG A 188 26.25 -2.39 4.17
CA ARG A 188 25.37 -2.99 5.18
C ARG A 188 23.85 -2.80 4.88
N ASN A 189 23.48 -1.91 3.96
CA ASN A 189 22.11 -1.43 3.79
C ASN A 189 21.27 -2.11 2.69
N LEU A 190 21.84 -2.94 1.82
CA LEU A 190 21.07 -3.54 0.71
C LEU A 190 20.31 -4.81 1.12
N GLU A 191 20.87 -5.63 2.01
CA GLU A 191 20.15 -6.76 2.58
C GLU A 191 19.01 -6.28 3.50
N SER A 192 19.19 -5.15 4.20
CA SER A 192 18.18 -4.59 5.10
C SER A 192 16.92 -4.04 4.41
N VAL A 193 16.99 -3.63 3.14
CA VAL A 193 15.81 -3.13 2.41
C VAL A 193 14.94 -4.30 1.92
N ARG A 194 15.52 -5.38 1.42
CA ARG A 194 14.79 -6.58 0.99
C ARG A 194 14.25 -7.43 2.15
N SER A 195 14.81 -7.28 3.34
CA SER A 195 14.29 -7.82 4.61
C SER A 195 13.55 -6.78 5.44
N GLY A 196 13.31 -5.57 4.89
CA GLY A 196 12.69 -4.44 5.56
C GLY A 196 11.25 -4.73 5.98
N HIS A 197 10.89 -4.20 7.16
CA HIS A 197 9.53 -4.22 7.64
C HIS A 197 9.02 -2.79 7.70
N VAL A 198 7.76 -2.60 7.33
CA VAL A 198 7.04 -1.34 7.54
C VAL A 198 6.21 -1.41 8.81
N ARG A 199 5.88 -0.25 9.37
CA ARG A 199 4.83 -0.14 10.37
C ARG A 199 3.48 -0.31 9.69
N CYS A 200 2.67 -1.21 10.22
CA CYS A 200 1.28 -1.43 9.84
C CYS A 200 0.38 -1.34 11.08
N TYR A 201 -0.93 -1.36 10.88
CA TYR A 201 -1.90 -1.29 11.97
C TYR A 201 -2.94 -2.39 11.86
N ASP A 202 -3.28 -2.97 12.99
CA ASP A 202 -4.45 -3.82 13.15
C ASP A 202 -5.70 -2.97 12.93
N GLU A 203 -6.57 -3.38 12.02
CA GLU A 203 -7.73 -2.58 11.61
C GLU A 203 -8.84 -2.53 12.68
N ASP A 204 -8.92 -3.56 13.53
CA ASP A 204 -9.92 -3.66 14.58
C ASP A 204 -9.49 -2.95 15.87
N THR A 205 -8.21 -3.08 16.23
CA THR A 205 -7.67 -2.54 17.48
C THR A 205 -6.90 -1.24 17.31
N LEU A 206 -6.59 -0.86 16.06
CA LEU A 206 -5.76 0.29 15.67
C LEU A 206 -4.35 0.27 16.29
N THR A 207 -3.88 -0.89 16.75
CA THR A 207 -2.56 -1.06 17.34
C THR A 207 -1.49 -1.33 16.28
N ALA A 208 -0.30 -0.76 16.48
CA ALA A 208 0.80 -0.92 15.55
C ALA A 208 1.33 -2.36 15.52
N GLY A 209 1.61 -2.82 14.32
CA GLY A 209 2.28 -4.06 14.01
C GLY A 209 3.44 -3.85 13.02
N ARG A 210 4.00 -4.95 12.54
CA ARG A 210 5.09 -4.96 11.55
C ARG A 210 4.70 -5.85 10.38
N ALA A 211 4.86 -5.35 9.15
CA ALA A 211 4.67 -6.12 7.93
C ALA A 211 5.94 -6.10 7.08
N ARG A 212 6.31 -7.26 6.53
CA ARG A 212 7.47 -7.37 5.64
C ARG A 212 7.15 -6.79 4.28
N ILE A 213 8.08 -6.01 3.72
CA ILE A 213 8.00 -5.56 2.33
C ILE A 213 8.21 -6.77 1.42
N THR A 214 7.27 -6.99 0.49
CA THR A 214 7.36 -8.07 -0.50
C THR A 214 7.75 -7.58 -1.87
N ASP A 215 7.42 -6.32 -2.20
CA ASP A 215 7.82 -5.68 -3.45
C ASP A 215 7.65 -4.15 -3.40
N VAL A 216 8.39 -3.43 -4.25
CA VAL A 216 8.27 -1.98 -4.47
C VAL A 216 8.31 -1.71 -5.97
N ILE A 217 7.34 -0.96 -6.51
CA ILE A 217 7.10 -0.90 -7.95
C ILE A 217 6.86 0.52 -8.40
N ALA A 218 7.36 0.85 -9.61
CA ALA A 218 6.95 2.05 -10.34
C ALA A 218 5.70 1.75 -11.16
N SER A 219 4.66 2.59 -11.00
CA SER A 219 3.34 2.40 -11.61
C SER A 219 3.04 3.40 -12.73
N GLY A 220 4.07 4.10 -13.21
CA GLY A 220 3.98 5.09 -14.28
C GLY A 220 3.52 6.48 -13.80
N VAL A 221 3.39 7.40 -14.76
CA VAL A 221 2.93 8.78 -14.51
C VAL A 221 1.41 8.78 -14.37
N LYS A 222 0.90 9.37 -13.28
CA LYS A 222 -0.54 9.40 -12.95
C LYS A 222 -0.93 10.72 -12.31
N PRO A 223 -2.22 11.13 -12.44
CA PRO A 223 -2.74 12.28 -11.72
C PRO A 223 -2.77 12.01 -10.22
N LEU A 224 -2.35 13.01 -9.46
CA LEU A 224 -2.27 12.99 -8.01
C LEU A 224 -3.25 13.98 -7.39
N ILE A 225 -3.73 13.62 -6.23
CA ILE A 225 -4.36 14.55 -5.29
C ILE A 225 -3.49 14.68 -4.05
N LYS A 226 -3.51 15.86 -3.45
CA LYS A 226 -2.84 16.16 -2.20
C LYS A 226 -3.87 16.34 -1.10
N ILE A 227 -3.76 15.51 -0.06
CA ILE A 227 -4.55 15.57 1.15
C ILE A 227 -3.69 16.19 2.24
N VAL A 228 -4.23 17.18 2.96
CA VAL A 228 -3.59 17.79 4.12
C VAL A 228 -4.49 17.59 5.34
N THR A 229 -3.92 17.14 6.45
CA THR A 229 -4.63 16.92 7.71
C THR A 229 -4.42 18.09 8.69
N GLU A 230 -5.21 18.13 9.75
CA GLU A 230 -5.12 19.16 10.80
C GLU A 230 -3.77 19.15 11.51
N SER A 231 -3.15 17.97 11.68
CA SER A 231 -1.79 17.86 12.24
C SER A 231 -0.69 18.30 11.27
N GLY A 232 -1.04 18.64 10.02
CA GLY A 232 -0.10 19.06 8.97
C GLY A 232 0.56 17.91 8.21
N ARG A 233 0.04 16.69 8.30
CA ARG A 233 0.49 15.59 7.46
C ARG A 233 -0.02 15.80 6.04
N GLU A 234 0.82 15.48 5.08
CA GLU A 234 0.50 15.60 3.64
C GLU A 234 0.64 14.24 2.98
N LEU A 235 -0.40 13.78 2.31
CA LEU A 235 -0.38 12.59 1.46
C LEU A 235 -0.63 12.99 0.02
N ARG A 236 0.28 12.60 -0.86
CA ARG A 236 0.17 12.75 -2.31
C ARG A 236 -0.05 11.37 -2.92
N SER A 237 -1.24 11.13 -3.44
CA SER A 237 -1.64 9.82 -3.94
C SER A 237 -2.58 9.93 -5.13
N THR A 238 -2.77 8.82 -5.86
CA THR A 238 -3.87 8.76 -6.83
C THR A 238 -5.22 8.79 -6.09
N GLY A 239 -6.26 9.32 -6.74
CA GLY A 239 -7.58 9.47 -6.12
C GLY A 239 -8.25 8.15 -5.72
N ASP A 240 -7.86 7.03 -6.31
CA ASP A 240 -8.35 5.69 -6.00
C ASP A 240 -7.54 4.97 -4.90
N HIS A 241 -6.46 5.57 -4.40
CA HIS A 241 -5.68 5.02 -3.29
C HIS A 241 -6.51 4.96 -2.01
N ALA A 242 -6.53 3.79 -1.34
CA ALA A 242 -7.33 3.62 -0.13
C ALA A 242 -6.59 4.15 1.11
N VAL A 243 -7.30 4.95 1.89
CA VAL A 243 -6.84 5.55 3.14
C VAL A 243 -7.76 5.08 4.26
N LEU A 244 -7.20 4.70 5.40
CA LEU A 244 -7.98 4.34 6.57
C LEU A 244 -8.55 5.59 7.23
N THR A 245 -9.88 5.59 7.43
CA THR A 245 -10.59 6.63 8.16
C THR A 245 -11.16 6.07 9.46
N SER A 246 -11.68 6.94 10.32
CA SER A 246 -12.43 6.51 11.52
C SER A 246 -13.67 5.66 11.22
N GLU A 247 -14.16 5.68 9.98
CA GLU A 247 -15.33 4.92 9.50
C GLU A 247 -14.95 3.70 8.64
N GLY A 248 -13.63 3.39 8.53
CA GLY A 248 -13.10 2.33 7.70
C GLY A 248 -12.38 2.83 6.45
N TRP A 249 -12.08 1.93 5.53
CA TRP A 249 -11.34 2.24 4.30
C TRP A 249 -12.16 3.07 3.32
N ARG A 250 -11.60 4.21 2.87
CA ARG A 250 -12.18 5.06 1.83
C ARG A 250 -11.11 5.43 0.80
N LYS A 251 -11.54 5.70 -0.43
CA LYS A 251 -10.62 6.20 -1.46
C LYS A 251 -10.21 7.65 -1.17
N ALA A 252 -8.97 7.98 -1.45
CA ALA A 252 -8.43 9.32 -1.27
C ALA A 252 -9.26 10.40 -1.99
N GLY A 253 -9.73 10.11 -3.23
CA GLY A 253 -10.58 11.02 -4.01
C GLY A 253 -12.05 11.12 -3.57
N GLU A 254 -12.50 10.26 -2.65
CA GLU A 254 -13.85 10.29 -2.07
C GLU A 254 -13.87 11.01 -0.71
N LEU A 255 -12.69 11.39 -0.19
CA LEU A 255 -12.58 12.14 1.06
C LEU A 255 -13.06 13.57 0.87
N THR A 256 -13.61 14.13 1.94
CA THR A 256 -14.04 15.53 2.03
C THR A 256 -13.37 16.21 3.22
N VAL A 257 -13.31 17.52 3.21
CA VAL A 257 -12.82 18.29 4.37
C VAL A 257 -13.71 17.99 5.58
N GLY A 258 -13.06 17.59 6.68
CA GLY A 258 -13.72 17.16 7.91
C GLY A 258 -13.72 15.63 8.13
N ASP A 259 -13.48 14.82 7.08
CA ASP A 259 -13.27 13.37 7.25
C ASP A 259 -11.99 13.14 8.09
N ALA A 260 -12.00 12.16 9.00
CA ALA A 260 -10.85 11.87 9.85
C ALA A 260 -10.08 10.66 9.32
N VAL A 261 -8.87 10.87 8.82
CA VAL A 261 -7.95 9.79 8.40
C VAL A 261 -7.14 9.30 9.59
N MET A 262 -6.82 8.01 9.61
CA MET A 262 -6.03 7.40 10.69
C MET A 262 -4.54 7.65 10.46
N THR A 263 -3.88 8.16 11.49
CA THR A 263 -2.46 8.56 11.43
C THR A 263 -1.66 7.95 12.57
N ASP A 264 -0.34 7.81 12.37
CA ASP A 264 0.58 7.47 13.45
C ASP A 264 0.52 8.53 14.54
N ALA A 265 0.49 8.11 15.81
CA ALA A 265 0.58 9.05 16.92
C ALA A 265 1.84 9.92 16.75
N PRO A 266 1.77 11.24 16.98
CA PRO A 266 2.94 12.09 16.88
C PRO A 266 4.00 11.57 17.84
N THR A 267 5.08 10.99 17.29
CA THR A 267 6.31 10.78 18.06
C THR A 267 6.73 12.17 18.50
N ALA A 268 6.79 12.41 19.81
CA ALA A 268 7.27 13.68 20.32
C ALA A 268 8.57 14.06 19.57
N PRO A 269 8.68 15.28 19.02
CA PRO A 269 9.81 15.66 18.21
C PRO A 269 11.09 15.41 19.00
N THR A 270 11.98 14.59 18.45
CA THR A 270 13.36 14.55 18.92
C THR A 270 13.91 15.95 18.67
N SER A 271 14.59 16.54 19.64
CA SER A 271 15.13 17.90 19.60
C SER A 271 16.09 18.21 18.44
N GLN A 272 16.12 17.42 17.39
CA GLN A 272 16.93 17.56 16.19
C GLN A 272 16.13 17.62 14.87
N ASP A 273 14.82 17.38 14.92
CA ASP A 273 13.97 17.60 13.74
C ASP A 273 13.46 19.04 13.78
N THR A 274 14.25 19.93 13.24
CA THR A 274 13.76 21.26 12.85
C THR A 274 12.72 21.03 11.74
N VAL A 275 11.45 21.16 12.10
CA VAL A 275 10.34 21.26 11.15
C VAL A 275 10.72 22.30 10.10
N PRO A 276 10.73 21.94 8.79
CA PRO A 276 11.08 22.91 7.75
C PRO A 276 10.20 24.17 7.89
N PRO A 277 10.75 25.38 7.71
CA PRO A 277 10.01 26.63 7.89
C PRO A 277 8.75 26.77 7.03
N SER A 278 8.58 25.94 6.01
CA SER A 278 7.40 25.87 5.15
C SER A 278 6.20 25.18 5.79
N LEU A 279 6.40 24.23 6.71
CA LEU A 279 5.34 23.54 7.43
C LEU A 279 4.79 24.34 8.64
N SER A 280 5.58 25.26 9.17
CA SER A 280 5.18 26.08 10.33
C SER A 280 4.16 27.19 10.00
N ARG A 281 3.89 27.49 8.71
CA ARG A 281 3.03 28.62 8.33
C ARG A 281 1.55 28.28 8.11
N GLY A 282 1.19 27.04 7.80
CA GLY A 282 -0.20 26.62 7.60
C GLY A 282 -0.90 26.10 8.85
N LEU A 283 -0.20 25.35 9.67
CA LEU A 283 -0.62 24.96 11.03
C LEU A 283 -0.74 26.18 11.96
N GLY A 284 -0.06 27.28 11.59
CA GLY A 284 0.19 28.40 12.47
C GLY A 284 -1.06 29.16 12.89
N VAL A 285 -2.13 29.23 12.12
CA VAL A 285 -3.26 30.12 12.46
C VAL A 285 -4.23 29.43 13.41
N TRP A 286 -4.63 28.21 13.17
CA TRP A 286 -5.64 27.53 13.99
C TRP A 286 -5.07 26.99 15.30
N THR A 287 -3.92 26.34 15.27
CA THR A 287 -3.18 25.91 16.48
C THR A 287 -2.65 27.11 17.27
N ALA A 288 -2.24 28.19 16.61
CA ALA A 288 -1.82 29.40 17.28
C ALA A 288 -2.99 30.12 18.00
N MET A 289 -4.16 30.19 17.35
CA MET A 289 -5.36 30.79 17.97
C MET A 289 -5.86 29.94 19.14
N ARG A 290 -5.88 28.61 19.00
CA ARG A 290 -6.31 27.69 20.06
C ARG A 290 -5.32 27.68 21.22
N ARG A 291 -4.01 27.61 20.91
CA ARG A 291 -2.92 27.76 21.89
C ARG A 291 -3.01 29.08 22.63
N GLU A 292 -3.19 30.18 21.88
CA GLU A 292 -3.28 31.51 22.46
C GLU A 292 -4.51 31.66 23.39
N ARG A 293 -5.66 31.07 23.03
CA ARG A 293 -6.86 31.06 23.86
C ARG A 293 -6.63 30.30 25.18
N LEU A 294 -6.18 29.04 25.10
CA LEU A 294 -5.97 28.19 26.28
C LEU A 294 -4.87 28.71 27.22
N ILE A 295 -3.81 29.31 26.66
CA ILE A 295 -2.75 29.94 27.42
C ILE A 295 -3.19 31.33 27.97
N ARG A 296 -4.15 32.02 27.33
CA ARG A 296 -4.74 33.26 27.88
C ARG A 296 -5.58 33.01 29.12
N GLU A 297 -6.28 31.88 29.16
CA GLU A 297 -7.15 31.50 30.26
C GLU A 297 -6.35 30.95 31.44
N ASN A 298 -5.11 30.46 31.21
CA ASN A 298 -4.25 29.93 32.26
C ASN A 298 -2.76 30.10 31.88
N ASP A 299 -2.03 30.93 32.58
CA ASP A 299 -0.62 31.27 32.37
C ASP A 299 0.34 30.46 33.27
N SER A 300 -0.14 29.39 33.88
CA SER A 300 0.65 28.49 34.71
C SER A 300 0.75 27.08 34.14
N CYS A 301 1.90 26.45 34.39
CA CYS A 301 2.11 25.04 34.00
C CYS A 301 1.20 24.12 34.82
N HIS A 302 0.37 23.32 34.18
CA HIS A 302 -0.55 22.39 34.85
C HIS A 302 0.15 21.28 35.66
N LEU A 303 1.46 21.04 35.41
CA LEU A 303 2.23 19.98 36.09
C LEU A 303 2.99 20.51 37.34
N CYS A 304 3.64 21.66 37.25
CA CYS A 304 4.40 22.21 38.38
C CYS A 304 3.71 23.38 39.06
N GLY A 305 2.64 23.92 38.49
CA GLY A 305 1.89 25.07 39.05
C GLY A 305 2.60 26.42 38.95
N ALA A 306 3.82 26.49 38.41
CA ALA A 306 4.57 27.73 38.26
C ALA A 306 4.02 28.56 37.09
N GLY A 307 3.94 29.89 37.30
CA GLY A 307 3.61 30.85 36.25
C GLY A 307 4.79 31.08 35.31
N PHE A 308 4.51 31.18 34.01
CA PHE A 308 5.51 31.40 32.95
C PHE A 308 5.01 32.46 31.97
N PRO A 309 5.92 33.19 31.31
CA PRO A 309 5.56 33.98 30.15
C PRO A 309 4.84 33.09 29.09
N ARG A 310 3.82 33.62 28.45
CA ARG A 310 3.01 32.86 27.43
C ARG A 310 3.85 32.29 26.31
N SER A 311 4.97 32.89 25.95
CA SER A 311 5.93 32.43 24.96
C SER A 311 6.67 31.15 25.37
N GLU A 312 6.74 30.86 26.67
CA GLU A 312 7.46 29.73 27.27
C GLU A 312 6.53 28.55 27.62
N LEU A 313 5.22 28.70 27.36
CA LEU A 313 4.24 27.64 27.57
C LEU A 313 3.89 26.95 26.23
N ALA A 314 3.89 25.64 26.25
CA ALA A 314 3.31 24.78 25.24
C ALA A 314 1.95 24.22 25.69
N LEU A 315 1.20 23.55 24.82
CA LEU A 315 0.04 22.75 25.22
C LEU A 315 0.43 21.28 25.32
N ASP A 316 -0.06 20.61 26.34
CA ASP A 316 0.10 19.17 26.53
C ASP A 316 -1.23 18.53 26.96
N HIS A 317 -1.39 17.25 26.73
CA HIS A 317 -2.57 16.48 27.15
C HIS A 317 -2.49 16.23 28.67
N VAL A 318 -3.54 16.56 29.39
CA VAL A 318 -3.66 16.29 30.85
C VAL A 318 -3.60 14.79 31.09
N ILE A 319 -4.41 14.03 30.38
CA ILE A 319 -4.32 12.58 30.28
C ILE A 319 -3.54 12.27 29.00
N PRO A 320 -2.38 11.59 29.09
CA PRO A 320 -1.59 11.23 27.90
C PRO A 320 -2.41 10.44 26.90
N VAL A 321 -2.22 10.74 25.60
CA VAL A 321 -2.88 10.01 24.49
C VAL A 321 -2.58 8.51 24.55
N ALA A 322 -1.41 8.10 25.06
CA ALA A 322 -1.06 6.71 25.27
C ALA A 322 -1.88 6.02 26.38
N GLU A 323 -2.50 6.78 27.28
CA GLU A 323 -3.35 6.26 28.37
C GLU A 323 -4.83 6.27 27.97
N ASP A 324 -5.27 7.28 27.22
CA ASP A 324 -6.63 7.37 26.66
C ASP A 324 -6.62 8.01 25.26
N PRO A 325 -6.49 7.19 24.20
CA PRO A 325 -6.48 7.66 22.82
C PRO A 325 -7.76 8.40 22.39
N THR A 326 -8.90 8.09 23.01
CA THR A 326 -10.19 8.70 22.63
C THR A 326 -10.25 10.20 22.95
N ARG A 327 -9.36 10.68 23.84
CA ARG A 327 -9.27 12.07 24.26
C ARG A 327 -8.16 12.86 23.55
N ALA A 328 -7.60 12.31 22.47
CA ALA A 328 -6.52 12.97 21.73
C ALA A 328 -6.93 14.34 21.15
N LEU A 329 -8.19 14.48 20.73
CA LEU A 329 -8.75 15.72 20.18
C LEU A 329 -9.67 16.47 21.15
N ASP A 330 -9.80 15.99 22.38
CA ASP A 330 -10.62 16.62 23.42
C ASP A 330 -9.92 17.88 23.96
N GLU A 331 -10.49 19.04 23.64
CA GLU A 331 -9.97 20.33 24.10
C GLU A 331 -9.91 20.45 25.64
N SER A 332 -10.83 19.78 26.33
CA SER A 332 -10.81 19.73 27.82
C SER A 332 -9.63 18.93 28.39
N ASN A 333 -8.99 18.12 27.53
CA ASN A 333 -7.79 17.35 27.86
C ASN A 333 -6.48 18.10 27.58
N LEU A 334 -6.53 19.37 27.14
CA LEU A 334 -5.36 20.18 26.83
C LEU A 334 -5.14 21.24 27.92
N ALA A 335 -3.90 21.35 28.40
CA ALA A 335 -3.49 22.35 29.37
C ALA A 335 -2.09 22.92 29.09
N PRO A 336 -1.80 24.17 29.53
CA PRO A 336 -0.47 24.75 29.39
C PRO A 336 0.59 23.97 30.18
N VAL A 337 1.77 23.79 29.58
CA VAL A 337 2.92 23.12 30.20
C VAL A 337 4.20 23.89 29.90
N CYS A 338 5.12 24.01 30.86
CA CYS A 338 6.44 24.57 30.63
C CYS A 338 7.37 23.54 29.96
N GLU A 339 8.39 24.02 29.26
CA GLU A 339 9.33 23.19 28.47
C GLU A 339 10.00 22.11 29.33
N GLU A 340 10.41 22.44 30.56
CA GLU A 340 11.05 21.50 31.48
C GLU A 340 10.11 20.33 31.86
N CYS A 341 8.86 20.63 32.22
CA CYS A 341 7.87 19.63 32.58
C CYS A 341 7.45 18.78 31.38
N GLN A 342 7.32 19.39 30.20
CA GLN A 342 7.03 18.69 28.96
C GLN A 342 8.16 17.70 28.59
N THR A 343 9.42 18.15 28.69
CA THR A 343 10.60 17.33 28.42
C THR A 343 10.70 16.17 29.41
N ARG A 344 10.51 16.42 30.69
CA ARG A 344 10.51 15.40 31.76
C ARG A 344 9.42 14.34 31.49
N ARG A 345 8.19 14.77 31.28
CA ARG A 345 7.05 13.86 31.00
C ARG A 345 7.25 13.04 29.73
N SER A 346 7.75 13.65 28.65
CA SER A 346 8.09 12.96 27.42
C SER A 346 9.19 11.91 27.63
N THR A 347 10.17 12.20 28.47
CA THR A 347 11.25 11.26 28.81
C THR A 347 10.74 10.12 29.69
N GLU A 348 9.89 10.39 30.67
CA GLU A 348 9.23 9.39 31.51
C GLU A 348 8.31 8.48 30.68
N ALA A 349 7.51 9.05 29.78
CA ALA A 349 6.64 8.30 28.86
C ALA A 349 7.45 7.39 27.93
N ARG A 350 8.58 7.87 27.36
CA ARG A 350 9.50 7.05 26.55
C ARG A 350 10.13 5.92 27.35
N THR A 351 10.54 6.19 28.58
CA THR A 351 11.12 5.19 29.48
C THR A 351 10.07 4.14 29.86
N ARG A 352 8.85 4.58 30.17
CA ARG A 352 7.71 3.68 30.47
C ARG A 352 7.35 2.83 29.26
N ALA A 353 7.21 3.42 28.05
CA ALA A 353 6.93 2.72 26.81
C ALA A 353 8.00 1.66 26.48
N ARG A 354 9.29 1.95 26.72
CA ARG A 354 10.37 0.97 26.56
C ARG A 354 10.27 -0.20 27.55
N HIS A 355 9.77 0.02 28.76
CA HIS A 355 9.66 -1.01 29.81
C HIS A 355 8.33 -1.77 29.76
N THR A 356 7.26 -1.14 29.28
CA THR A 356 5.91 -1.74 29.25
C THR A 356 5.55 -2.35 27.90
N GLY A 357 6.37 -2.16 26.86
CA GLY A 357 6.06 -2.63 25.50
C GLY A 357 4.79 -1.99 24.93
N ALA A 358 4.45 -0.76 25.35
CA ALA A 358 3.26 -0.05 24.85
C ALA A 358 3.30 0.04 23.31
N GLN A 359 2.33 -0.57 22.66
CA GLN A 359 2.17 -0.50 21.20
C GLN A 359 1.69 0.90 20.82
N ALA A 360 2.23 1.44 19.73
CA ALA A 360 1.69 2.66 19.12
C ALA A 360 0.27 2.38 18.60
N VAL A 361 -0.61 3.38 18.70
CA VAL A 361 -2.02 3.30 18.27
C VAL A 361 -2.23 4.36 17.20
N ALA A 362 -2.96 4.00 16.12
CA ALA A 362 -3.37 4.98 15.13
C ALA A 362 -4.47 5.89 15.67
N LEU A 363 -4.36 7.20 15.37
CA LEU A 363 -5.27 8.24 15.86
C LEU A 363 -5.97 8.93 14.69
N PRO A 364 -7.23 9.34 14.86
CA PRO A 364 -7.94 10.11 13.84
C PRO A 364 -7.36 11.52 13.72
N ASP A 365 -7.21 11.99 12.47
CA ASP A 365 -6.66 13.30 12.12
C ASP A 365 -7.53 13.91 11.00
N PRO A 366 -8.28 14.99 11.27
CA PRO A 366 -9.20 15.56 10.30
C PRO A 366 -8.51 16.10 9.05
N VAL A 367 -9.11 15.83 7.89
CA VAL A 367 -8.69 16.41 6.62
C VAL A 367 -9.11 17.88 6.56
N VAL A 368 -8.16 18.77 6.31
CA VAL A 368 -8.40 20.22 6.19
C VAL A 368 -8.32 20.73 4.76
N SER A 369 -7.68 20.00 3.86
CA SER A 369 -7.58 20.39 2.45
C SER A 369 -7.40 19.17 1.55
N ILE A 370 -8.04 19.20 0.39
CA ILE A 370 -7.83 18.26 -0.72
C ILE A 370 -7.72 19.10 -2.00
N THR A 371 -6.63 18.94 -2.73
CA THR A 371 -6.33 19.69 -3.96
C THR A 371 -5.80 18.78 -5.05
N ASP A 372 -6.04 19.13 -6.32
CA ASP A 372 -5.34 18.54 -7.45
C ASP A 372 -3.84 18.88 -7.35
N ASP A 373 -2.98 17.91 -7.62
CA ASP A 373 -1.53 18.03 -7.45
C ASP A 373 -0.75 17.64 -8.72
N GLY A 374 -1.42 17.68 -9.87
CA GLY A 374 -0.82 17.43 -11.17
C GLY A 374 -0.52 15.95 -11.45
N GLU A 375 0.45 15.70 -12.33
CA GLU A 375 0.85 14.33 -12.72
C GLU A 375 2.33 14.08 -12.43
N GLU A 376 2.63 12.93 -11.85
CA GLU A 376 4.00 12.53 -11.50
C GLU A 376 4.17 11.00 -11.60
N THR A 377 5.44 10.56 -11.69
CA THR A 377 5.74 9.12 -11.56
C THR A 377 5.31 8.62 -10.18
N THR A 378 4.45 7.62 -10.18
CA THR A 378 3.87 7.04 -8.98
C THR A 378 4.43 5.65 -8.69
N TYR A 379 4.33 5.26 -7.44
CA TYR A 379 4.87 4.01 -6.92
C TYR A 379 3.84 3.28 -6.06
N ASP A 380 3.99 1.95 -5.97
CA ASP A 380 3.22 1.09 -5.07
C ASP A 380 4.16 0.26 -4.21
N LEU A 381 3.71 -0.06 -2.99
CA LEU A 381 4.43 -0.86 -2.01
C LEU A 381 3.57 -2.07 -1.64
N SER A 382 4.10 -3.26 -1.87
CA SER A 382 3.45 -4.49 -1.45
C SER A 382 4.01 -4.96 -0.10
N VAL A 383 3.12 -5.29 0.81
CA VAL A 383 3.47 -5.77 2.16
C VAL A 383 2.77 -7.09 2.46
N GLU A 384 3.44 -7.91 3.28
CA GLU A 384 2.90 -9.17 3.74
C GLU A 384 1.78 -8.94 4.75
N GLY A 385 0.69 -9.77 4.71
CA GLY A 385 -0.42 -9.68 5.67
C GLY A 385 -0.01 -9.84 7.13
N PRO A 386 -0.93 -9.67 8.07
CA PRO A 386 -2.38 -9.79 7.94
C PRO A 386 -3.11 -8.52 7.49
N TRP A 387 -2.62 -7.35 7.83
CA TRP A 387 -3.38 -6.10 7.70
C TRP A 387 -3.17 -5.36 6.37
N HIS A 388 -2.24 -5.80 5.53
CA HIS A 388 -1.99 -5.25 4.18
C HIS A 388 -2.00 -3.71 4.09
N ASN A 389 -1.59 -3.02 5.17
CA ASN A 389 -1.50 -1.57 5.23
C ASN A 389 -0.13 -1.12 5.73
N PHE A 390 0.17 0.16 5.53
CA PHE A 390 1.42 0.76 5.95
C PHE A 390 1.25 2.28 6.13
N LEU A 391 2.30 2.97 6.60
CA LEU A 391 2.29 4.41 6.75
C LEU A 391 2.93 5.10 5.55
N GLY A 392 2.15 5.92 4.83
CA GLY A 392 2.59 6.91 3.86
C GLY A 392 2.53 8.31 4.48
N ASN A 393 3.68 8.95 4.69
CA ASN A 393 3.79 10.25 5.40
C ASN A 393 3.05 10.27 6.76
N GLY A 394 3.02 9.12 7.44
CA GLY A 394 2.35 8.97 8.74
C GLY A 394 0.83 8.80 8.67
N ILE A 395 0.23 8.66 7.50
CA ILE A 395 -1.18 8.33 7.27
C ILE A 395 -1.26 6.84 6.94
N VAL A 396 -2.24 6.12 7.50
CA VAL A 396 -2.44 4.68 7.24
C VAL A 396 -3.08 4.50 5.86
N VAL A 397 -2.37 3.83 4.97
CA VAL A 397 -2.78 3.55 3.59
C VAL A 397 -2.77 2.05 3.31
N HIS A 398 -3.61 1.61 2.38
CA HIS A 398 -3.81 0.19 2.08
C HIS A 398 -2.92 -0.29 0.93
N ASN A 399 -2.53 -1.57 0.98
CA ASN A 399 -2.00 -2.30 -0.16
C ASN A 399 -3.16 -2.74 -1.09
N SER A 400 -2.88 -2.94 -2.39
CA SER A 400 -3.88 -3.10 -3.47
C SER A 400 -4.73 -4.38 -3.41
N TYR A 401 -4.33 -5.41 -2.67
CA TYR A 401 -4.98 -6.72 -2.63
C TYR A 401 -5.00 -7.29 -1.21
N ASN A 402 -6.15 -7.90 -0.85
CA ASN A 402 -6.31 -8.58 0.44
C ASN A 402 -6.57 -10.08 0.19
N GLU A 403 -5.55 -10.92 0.40
CA GLU A 403 -5.62 -12.37 0.24
C GLU A 403 -5.83 -13.05 1.60
N GLU A 404 -6.59 -14.15 1.60
CA GLU A 404 -6.75 -15.03 2.74
C GLU A 404 -5.39 -15.49 3.30
N SER A 405 -5.25 -15.46 4.63
CA SER A 405 -3.99 -15.80 5.27
C SER A 405 -4.02 -17.17 5.94
N GLY A 406 -3.25 -18.12 5.43
CA GLY A 406 -2.97 -19.41 6.06
C GLY A 406 -2.18 -19.34 7.38
N ARG A 407 -1.89 -18.13 7.90
CA ARG A 407 -1.29 -17.91 9.24
C ARG A 407 -2.34 -17.97 10.33
N TYR A 408 -3.56 -17.52 10.06
CA TYR A 408 -4.62 -17.37 11.06
C TYR A 408 -5.60 -18.52 11.08
N ARG A 409 -5.85 -19.11 9.94
CA ARG A 409 -6.71 -20.29 9.83
C ARG A 409 -6.00 -21.41 9.08
N GLU A 410 -6.44 -22.62 9.32
CA GLU A 410 -6.00 -23.78 8.57
C GLU A 410 -6.44 -23.68 7.12
N SER A 411 -5.50 -23.95 6.19
CA SER A 411 -5.78 -23.90 4.76
C SER A 411 -6.74 -25.01 4.35
N GLN A 412 -7.79 -24.66 3.62
CA GLN A 412 -8.74 -25.64 3.11
C GLN A 412 -8.09 -26.46 1.98
N PRO A 413 -8.23 -27.80 2.00
CA PRO A 413 -7.55 -28.68 1.05
C PRO A 413 -8.28 -28.73 -0.30
N VAL A 414 -8.40 -27.60 -0.97
CA VAL A 414 -8.95 -27.49 -2.31
C VAL A 414 -7.79 -27.24 -3.29
N PHE A 415 -7.59 -28.12 -4.25
CA PHE A 415 -6.45 -28.07 -5.14
C PHE A 415 -6.85 -27.99 -6.60
N TYR A 416 -6.01 -27.34 -7.39
CA TYR A 416 -6.20 -27.19 -8.82
C TYR A 416 -5.79 -28.45 -9.56
N ILE A 417 -6.70 -28.95 -10.42
CA ILE A 417 -6.39 -29.92 -11.46
C ILE A 417 -7.01 -29.41 -12.77
N PRO A 418 -6.26 -29.41 -13.89
CA PRO A 418 -6.78 -29.00 -15.18
C PRO A 418 -8.04 -29.80 -15.56
N GLY A 419 -9.10 -29.11 -16.00
CA GLY A 419 -10.28 -29.77 -16.58
C GLY A 419 -9.98 -30.45 -17.91
N GLU A 420 -10.90 -31.28 -18.40
CA GLU A 420 -10.75 -32.03 -19.67
C GLU A 420 -10.57 -31.10 -20.88
N ASP A 421 -11.14 -29.92 -20.84
CA ASP A 421 -11.05 -28.88 -21.89
C ASP A 421 -9.74 -28.08 -21.84
N ARG A 422 -8.94 -28.21 -20.77
CA ARG A 422 -7.66 -27.52 -20.65
C ARG A 422 -6.63 -28.06 -21.63
N LYS A 423 -6.24 -27.22 -22.59
CA LYS A 423 -5.17 -27.54 -23.53
C LYS A 423 -3.84 -27.67 -22.82
N LEU A 424 -3.26 -28.87 -22.80
CA LEU A 424 -2.10 -29.23 -21.97
C LEU A 424 -0.77 -29.05 -22.72
N VAL A 425 -0.76 -29.08 -24.04
CA VAL A 425 0.48 -29.12 -24.83
C VAL A 425 0.73 -27.77 -25.46
N GLN A 426 1.90 -27.21 -25.18
CA GLN A 426 2.36 -25.96 -25.78
C GLN A 426 3.17 -26.23 -27.03
N GLN A 427 2.84 -25.59 -28.13
CA GLN A 427 3.54 -25.66 -29.42
C GLN A 427 3.95 -24.24 -29.85
N GLY A 428 4.96 -24.15 -30.76
CA GLY A 428 5.39 -22.88 -31.33
C GLY A 428 6.64 -22.27 -30.69
N ARG A 429 6.85 -20.97 -30.92
CA ARG A 429 8.03 -20.20 -30.48
C ARG A 429 7.61 -19.08 -29.54
N PRO A 430 8.51 -18.50 -28.72
CA PRO A 430 8.22 -17.33 -27.89
C PRO A 430 7.50 -16.22 -28.67
N GLY A 431 6.36 -15.75 -28.14
CA GLY A 431 5.50 -14.75 -28.78
C GLY A 431 4.56 -15.29 -29.87
N LYS A 432 4.58 -16.59 -30.17
CA LYS A 432 3.68 -17.29 -31.09
C LYS A 432 3.39 -18.71 -30.58
N TYR A 433 2.95 -18.81 -29.35
CA TYR A 433 2.54 -20.06 -28.75
C TYR A 433 1.10 -20.41 -29.12
N GLU A 434 0.87 -21.70 -29.35
CA GLU A 434 -0.43 -22.30 -29.43
C GLU A 434 -0.52 -23.43 -28.39
N PHE A 435 -1.61 -23.45 -27.63
CA PHE A 435 -1.92 -24.57 -26.76
C PHE A 435 -2.90 -25.50 -27.46
N VAL A 436 -2.58 -26.79 -27.50
CA VAL A 436 -3.41 -27.83 -28.11
C VAL A 436 -3.81 -28.86 -27.05
N ALA A 437 -4.86 -29.62 -27.32
CA ALA A 437 -5.31 -30.71 -26.46
C ALA A 437 -4.18 -31.72 -26.23
N GLY A 438 -4.05 -32.19 -25.01
CA GLY A 438 -3.18 -33.32 -24.67
C GLY A 438 -3.78 -34.64 -25.12
N THR A 439 -2.94 -35.65 -25.22
CA THR A 439 -3.40 -37.03 -25.36
C THR A 439 -4.02 -37.52 -24.04
N GLU A 440 -4.83 -38.57 -24.11
CA GLU A 440 -5.41 -39.18 -22.90
C GLU A 440 -4.32 -39.60 -21.88
N ALA A 441 -3.20 -40.13 -22.36
CA ALA A 441 -2.07 -40.47 -21.49
C ALA A 441 -1.45 -39.25 -20.81
N GLN A 442 -1.37 -38.09 -21.49
CA GLN A 442 -0.90 -36.84 -20.90
C GLN A 442 -1.89 -36.30 -19.87
N GLN A 443 -3.20 -36.42 -20.15
CA GLN A 443 -4.25 -36.05 -19.20
C GLN A 443 -4.13 -36.87 -17.90
N GLN A 444 -4.10 -38.20 -18.03
CA GLN A 444 -3.99 -39.14 -16.91
C GLN A 444 -2.72 -38.96 -16.09
N ILE A 445 -1.57 -38.71 -16.74
CA ILE A 445 -0.30 -38.44 -16.06
C ILE A 445 -0.37 -37.12 -15.29
N THR A 446 -0.94 -36.08 -15.88
CA THR A 446 -1.07 -34.76 -15.26
C THR A 446 -1.95 -34.85 -14.01
N GLU A 447 -3.13 -35.43 -14.15
CA GLU A 447 -4.07 -35.58 -13.06
C GLU A 447 -3.47 -36.39 -11.90
N ARG A 448 -2.95 -37.58 -12.18
CA ARG A 448 -2.34 -38.44 -11.15
C ARG A 448 -1.16 -37.76 -10.47
N ALA A 449 -0.23 -37.19 -11.23
CA ALA A 449 0.97 -36.57 -10.65
C ALA A 449 0.64 -35.36 -9.77
N MET A 450 -0.34 -34.55 -10.15
CA MET A 450 -0.83 -33.44 -9.35
C MET A 450 -1.52 -33.93 -8.09
N GLN A 451 -2.49 -34.87 -8.19
CA GLN A 451 -3.20 -35.43 -7.05
C GLN A 451 -2.24 -36.04 -6.02
N ASP A 452 -1.32 -36.91 -6.48
CA ASP A 452 -0.35 -37.56 -5.60
C ASP A 452 0.53 -36.54 -4.85
N SER A 453 0.97 -35.50 -5.57
CA SER A 453 1.82 -34.45 -4.99
C SER A 453 1.06 -33.59 -3.96
N TYR A 454 -0.19 -33.24 -4.26
CA TYR A 454 -1.02 -32.41 -3.39
C TYR A 454 -1.43 -33.14 -2.12
N LEU A 455 -1.80 -34.41 -2.23
CA LEU A 455 -2.15 -35.23 -1.08
C LEU A 455 -0.98 -35.37 -0.12
N ARG A 456 0.22 -35.70 -0.62
CA ARG A 456 1.42 -35.82 0.22
C ARG A 456 1.79 -34.48 0.90
N ALA A 457 1.70 -33.37 0.16
CA ALA A 457 1.98 -32.05 0.72
C ALA A 457 0.99 -31.68 1.82
N TYR A 458 -0.30 -32.02 1.64
CA TYR A 458 -1.32 -31.76 2.64
C TYR A 458 -1.19 -32.66 3.86
N GLU A 459 -0.86 -33.94 3.68
CA GLU A 459 -0.55 -34.87 4.78
C GLU A 459 0.62 -34.34 5.62
N ALA A 460 1.71 -33.92 4.99
CA ALA A 460 2.86 -33.33 5.69
C ALA A 460 2.49 -32.03 6.41
N TYR A 461 1.62 -31.19 5.84
CA TYR A 461 1.08 -29.99 6.49
C TYR A 461 0.30 -30.34 7.76
N GLN A 462 -0.61 -31.32 7.69
CA GLN A 462 -1.39 -31.79 8.84
C GLN A 462 -0.50 -32.39 9.94
N GLU A 463 0.45 -33.25 9.57
CA GLU A 463 1.41 -33.82 10.50
C GLU A 463 2.18 -32.75 11.27
N MET A 464 2.64 -31.69 10.58
CA MET A 464 3.30 -30.56 11.24
C MET A 464 2.36 -29.80 12.20
N LEU A 465 1.10 -29.60 11.83
CA LEU A 465 0.12 -28.94 12.72
C LEU A 465 -0.18 -29.79 13.96
N GLU A 466 -0.35 -31.10 13.81
CA GLU A 466 -0.56 -32.04 14.90
C GLU A 466 0.65 -32.10 15.84
N ALA A 467 1.87 -31.96 15.30
CA ALA A 467 3.10 -31.84 16.08
C ALA A 467 3.28 -30.47 16.76
N GLY A 468 2.33 -29.53 16.60
CA GLY A 468 2.37 -28.20 17.21
C GLY A 468 3.22 -27.18 16.48
N VAL A 469 3.63 -27.44 15.23
CA VAL A 469 4.35 -26.47 14.39
C VAL A 469 3.41 -25.33 14.04
N ALA A 470 3.91 -24.09 14.15
CA ALA A 470 3.12 -22.90 13.81
C ALA A 470 2.61 -22.95 12.36
N ARG A 471 1.34 -22.55 12.14
CA ARG A 471 0.70 -22.53 10.80
C ARG A 471 1.53 -21.80 9.76
N GLU A 472 2.17 -20.69 10.12
CA GLU A 472 3.02 -19.91 9.21
C GLU A 472 4.25 -20.68 8.70
N VAL A 473 4.73 -21.66 9.45
CA VAL A 473 5.83 -22.56 9.07
C VAL A 473 5.27 -23.75 8.29
N ALA A 474 4.24 -24.41 8.84
CA ALA A 474 3.65 -25.61 8.25
C ALA A 474 3.12 -25.38 6.83
N ARG A 475 2.48 -24.22 6.56
CA ARG A 475 1.97 -23.87 5.24
C ARG A 475 3.02 -23.79 4.12
N ALA A 476 4.32 -23.71 4.48
CA ALA A 476 5.38 -23.60 3.48
C ALA A 476 5.51 -24.85 2.58
N VAL A 477 5.00 -26.00 3.02
CA VAL A 477 4.97 -27.24 2.23
C VAL A 477 3.84 -27.25 1.20
N LEU A 478 2.80 -26.43 1.39
CA LEU A 478 1.62 -26.43 0.52
C LEU A 478 1.95 -25.95 -0.90
N PRO A 479 1.44 -26.63 -1.93
CA PRO A 479 1.74 -26.32 -3.32
C PRO A 479 1.00 -25.07 -3.80
N VAL A 480 1.54 -24.39 -4.80
CA VAL A 480 0.92 -23.21 -5.43
C VAL A 480 -0.41 -23.50 -6.14
N GLY A 481 -0.73 -24.77 -6.35
CA GLY A 481 -2.03 -25.23 -6.85
C GLY A 481 -3.14 -25.23 -5.79
N LEU A 482 -2.82 -24.96 -4.51
CA LEU A 482 -3.82 -24.75 -3.46
C LEU A 482 -4.68 -23.54 -3.81
N PHE A 483 -6.00 -23.66 -3.64
CA PHE A 483 -6.91 -22.52 -3.77
C PHE A 483 -6.81 -21.61 -2.56
N SER A 484 -6.85 -20.34 -2.82
CA SER A 484 -6.97 -19.25 -1.85
C SER A 484 -8.06 -18.30 -2.31
N SER A 485 -8.40 -17.32 -1.48
CA SER A 485 -9.42 -16.32 -1.81
C SER A 485 -8.87 -14.93 -1.58
N MET A 486 -9.27 -13.95 -2.41
CA MET A 486 -8.90 -12.55 -2.24
C MET A 486 -10.02 -11.60 -2.61
N TYR A 487 -10.03 -10.44 -1.99
CA TYR A 487 -10.75 -9.28 -2.48
C TYR A 487 -9.86 -8.47 -3.41
N ALA A 488 -10.41 -8.11 -4.56
CA ALA A 488 -9.77 -7.21 -5.52
C ALA A 488 -10.74 -6.07 -5.83
N THR A 489 -10.35 -4.84 -5.51
CA THR A 489 -11.15 -3.65 -5.83
C THR A 489 -10.48 -2.89 -6.97
N CYS A 490 -11.24 -2.49 -7.98
CA CYS A 490 -10.75 -1.70 -9.12
C CYS A 490 -11.83 -0.78 -9.67
N ASN A 491 -11.42 0.25 -10.42
CA ASN A 491 -12.31 1.03 -11.28
C ASN A 491 -12.36 0.46 -12.71
N ALA A 492 -13.24 0.98 -13.56
CA ALA A 492 -13.40 0.49 -14.92
C ALA A 492 -12.14 0.63 -15.76
N ARG A 493 -11.35 1.73 -15.60
CA ARG A 493 -10.09 1.91 -16.32
C ARG A 493 -9.06 0.84 -15.94
N SER A 494 -8.89 0.59 -14.64
CA SER A 494 -8.00 -0.46 -14.14
C SER A 494 -8.42 -1.84 -14.61
N LEU A 495 -9.73 -2.12 -14.60
CA LEU A 495 -10.27 -3.38 -15.13
C LEU A 495 -10.01 -3.53 -16.64
N MET A 496 -10.21 -2.49 -17.44
CA MET A 496 -9.89 -2.51 -18.87
C MET A 496 -8.40 -2.81 -19.14
N HIS A 497 -7.49 -2.24 -18.34
CA HIS A 497 -6.07 -2.57 -18.42
C HIS A 497 -5.79 -4.03 -18.09
N PHE A 498 -6.45 -4.56 -17.06
CA PHE A 498 -6.34 -5.96 -16.69
C PHE A 498 -6.84 -6.87 -17.82
N LEU A 499 -8.04 -6.64 -18.34
CA LEU A 499 -8.65 -7.42 -19.39
C LEU A 499 -7.83 -7.39 -20.69
N GLY A 500 -7.30 -6.23 -21.08
CA GLY A 500 -6.45 -6.09 -22.26
C GLY A 500 -5.17 -6.94 -22.22
N LEU A 501 -4.69 -7.28 -21.01
CA LEU A 501 -3.49 -8.10 -20.81
C LEU A 501 -3.79 -9.55 -20.44
N ARG A 502 -4.96 -9.83 -19.84
CA ARG A 502 -5.27 -11.11 -19.20
C ARG A 502 -6.45 -11.87 -19.83
N THR A 503 -7.01 -11.35 -20.91
CA THR A 503 -8.00 -12.07 -21.71
C THR A 503 -7.62 -12.06 -23.19
N GLN A 504 -7.93 -13.14 -23.92
CA GLN A 504 -7.86 -13.17 -25.37
C GLN A 504 -9.21 -12.71 -25.93
N HIS A 505 -9.17 -11.89 -26.97
CA HIS A 505 -10.39 -11.44 -27.63
C HIS A 505 -10.11 -11.08 -29.10
N GLU A 506 -11.01 -11.44 -30.00
CA GLU A 506 -10.87 -11.20 -31.44
C GLU A 506 -10.79 -9.71 -31.81
N GLN A 507 -11.46 -8.85 -31.06
CA GLN A 507 -11.44 -7.40 -31.27
C GLN A 507 -10.22 -6.71 -30.64
N ALA A 508 -9.33 -7.44 -29.97
CA ALA A 508 -8.15 -6.84 -29.35
C ALA A 508 -7.15 -6.36 -30.41
N LYS A 509 -6.82 -5.06 -30.37
CA LYS A 509 -5.81 -4.46 -31.25
C LYS A 509 -4.40 -4.99 -30.96
N VAL A 510 -4.13 -5.29 -29.69
CA VAL A 510 -2.87 -5.88 -29.23
C VAL A 510 -3.20 -7.27 -28.70
N PRO A 511 -2.73 -8.34 -29.38
CA PRO A 511 -3.00 -9.71 -28.90
C PRO A 511 -2.32 -9.96 -27.55
N SER A 512 -3.02 -10.60 -26.64
CA SER A 512 -2.49 -11.10 -25.37
C SER A 512 -2.38 -12.63 -25.40
N PHE A 513 -1.48 -13.18 -24.57
CA PHE A 513 -1.27 -14.62 -24.42
C PHE A 513 -1.31 -15.01 -22.93
N PRO A 514 -2.47 -14.82 -22.27
CA PRO A 514 -2.60 -15.09 -20.84
C PRO A 514 -2.54 -16.58 -20.56
N GLN A 515 -2.16 -16.92 -19.33
CA GLN A 515 -2.41 -18.24 -18.79
C GLN A 515 -3.92 -18.45 -18.65
N ARG A 516 -4.44 -19.62 -19.05
CA ARG A 516 -5.89 -19.89 -19.09
C ARG A 516 -6.60 -19.62 -17.75
N GLU A 517 -5.94 -19.93 -16.64
CA GLU A 517 -6.53 -19.83 -15.31
C GLU A 517 -6.76 -18.37 -14.87
N ILE A 518 -5.86 -17.45 -15.22
CA ILE A 518 -6.11 -16.00 -14.98
C ILE A 518 -7.07 -15.42 -16.01
N GLU A 519 -7.08 -15.94 -17.21
CA GLU A 519 -8.06 -15.57 -18.24
C GLU A 519 -9.48 -15.89 -17.79
N MET A 520 -9.73 -17.08 -17.22
CA MET A 520 -11.03 -17.43 -16.63
C MET A 520 -11.48 -16.43 -15.54
N VAL A 521 -10.56 -15.94 -14.72
CA VAL A 521 -10.88 -14.89 -13.75
C VAL A 521 -11.25 -13.60 -14.46
N GLY A 522 -10.47 -13.19 -15.46
CA GLY A 522 -10.75 -11.99 -16.28
C GLY A 522 -12.11 -12.05 -16.97
N GLU A 523 -12.43 -13.17 -17.62
CA GLU A 523 -13.72 -13.39 -18.29
C GLU A 523 -14.90 -13.22 -17.33
N ARG A 524 -14.81 -13.80 -16.11
CA ARG A 524 -15.86 -13.68 -15.09
C ARG A 524 -15.98 -12.27 -14.52
N MET A 525 -14.86 -11.56 -14.32
CA MET A 525 -14.88 -10.14 -13.93
C MET A 525 -15.54 -9.30 -15.04
N GLU A 526 -15.22 -9.57 -16.31
CA GLU A 526 -15.80 -8.87 -17.46
C GLU A 526 -17.31 -9.10 -17.58
N GLU A 527 -17.81 -10.30 -17.32
CA GLU A 527 -19.25 -10.61 -17.31
C GLU A 527 -20.03 -9.75 -16.30
N HIS A 528 -19.48 -9.54 -15.11
CA HIS A 528 -20.06 -8.66 -14.11
C HIS A 528 -20.01 -7.19 -14.56
N TRP A 529 -18.87 -6.74 -15.03
CA TRP A 529 -18.68 -5.37 -15.49
C TRP A 529 -19.57 -5.01 -16.68
N ALA A 530 -19.71 -5.88 -17.67
CA ALA A 530 -20.55 -5.67 -18.84
C ALA A 530 -22.04 -5.44 -18.48
N LYS A 531 -22.52 -6.03 -17.38
CA LYS A 531 -23.88 -5.81 -16.85
C LYS A 531 -24.03 -4.46 -16.19
N LEU A 532 -22.99 -3.98 -15.50
CA LEU A 532 -23.01 -2.69 -14.78
C LEU A 532 -22.81 -1.50 -15.72
N MET A 533 -21.91 -1.65 -16.71
CA MET A 533 -21.46 -0.56 -17.59
C MET A 533 -21.52 -1.00 -19.07
N PRO A 534 -22.70 -1.31 -19.61
CA PRO A 534 -22.85 -1.88 -20.96
C PRO A 534 -22.35 -0.96 -22.08
N LEU A 535 -22.52 0.37 -21.97
CA LEU A 535 -22.04 1.31 -22.97
C LEU A 535 -20.51 1.42 -22.95
N THR A 536 -19.94 1.44 -21.77
CA THR A 536 -18.48 1.49 -21.56
C THR A 536 -17.82 0.20 -22.06
N HIS A 537 -18.41 -0.96 -21.76
CA HIS A 537 -17.95 -2.26 -22.24
C HIS A 537 -18.01 -2.36 -23.77
N ALA A 538 -19.12 -1.92 -24.38
CA ALA A 538 -19.27 -1.88 -25.83
C ALA A 538 -18.24 -0.94 -26.49
N ALA A 539 -17.98 0.22 -25.89
CA ALA A 539 -16.96 1.16 -26.38
C ALA A 539 -15.53 0.57 -26.25
N PHE A 540 -15.22 -0.12 -25.16
CA PHE A 540 -13.94 -0.79 -24.97
C PHE A 540 -13.67 -1.82 -26.08
N ASN A 541 -14.64 -2.68 -26.39
CA ASN A 541 -14.53 -3.66 -27.46
C ASN A 541 -14.39 -2.99 -28.84
N ALA A 542 -15.25 -2.00 -29.15
CA ALA A 542 -15.21 -1.28 -30.43
C ALA A 542 -13.90 -0.50 -30.67
N ASN A 543 -13.17 -0.11 -29.62
CA ASN A 543 -11.89 0.59 -29.70
C ASN A 543 -10.66 -0.32 -29.52
N GLY A 544 -10.83 -1.63 -29.75
CA GLY A 544 -9.74 -2.61 -29.80
C GLY A 544 -9.22 -3.04 -28.44
N ARG A 545 -10.05 -2.98 -27.41
CA ARG A 545 -9.77 -3.43 -26.03
C ARG A 545 -8.49 -2.82 -25.43
N VAL A 546 -8.27 -1.56 -25.72
CA VAL A 546 -7.14 -0.79 -25.15
C VAL A 546 -7.73 0.24 -24.20
N ALA A 547 -7.38 0.19 -22.92
CA ALA A 547 -7.85 1.14 -21.92
C ALA A 547 -7.47 2.59 -22.28
N PRO A 548 -8.36 3.54 -22.05
CA PRO A 548 -8.15 4.95 -22.37
C PRO A 548 -7.12 5.61 -21.44
#